data_299f143b6e8bdb0cec3488512d46a345
#
_entry.id   299f143b6e8bdb0cec3488512d46a345
#
_cell.length_a   1.000
_cell.length_b   1.000
_cell.length_c   1.000
_cell.angle_alpha   90.00
_cell.angle_beta   90.00
_cell.angle_gamma   90.00
#
_symmetry.space_group_name_H-M   'P 1'
#
loop_
_entity.id
_entity.type
_entity.pdbx_description
1 polymer ?
#
loop_
_entity_poly.entity_id
_entity_poly.type
_entity_poly.pdbx_seq_one_letter_code
_entity_poly.pdbx_strand_id
1 'polypeptide(L)'
;MDEHDLIYDWNDIDYSIDRDESDHPHELWFDDETLRDGLQSPSARNQTIQQKIELIDYMEKIGIQKVDLGLPGAVPFHIDHIDSMLNHMGENGYNLRPGCAVRTVVSAIEPLVELQAKHERQIQASAFLGTSPIRQFAEGWTMGRIMETAEKAVTFAVENDIPVMFVTEDTTRSKPEEIKQVYARAIELGADSICVCDTCGHVTPNGVRKLLEFIQEEVIPASGVKRREIEVNWQGHQDRGLGVANTLAAY
;
A
#
# COMPACT_ATOMS: atom_id res chain seq x y z
N MET A 1 15.35 18.36 18.54
CA MET A 1 14.68 18.21 17.23
C MET A 1 13.59 19.24 17.22
N ASP A 2 13.63 20.18 16.31
CA ASP A 2 12.61 21.21 16.18
C ASP A 2 11.31 20.56 15.66
N GLU A 3 10.14 21.08 16.00
CA GLU A 3 8.85 20.54 15.48
C GLU A 3 8.81 20.53 13.95
N HIS A 4 9.46 21.50 13.32
CA HIS A 4 9.61 21.58 11.85
C HIS A 4 10.45 20.43 11.24
N ASP A 5 11.31 19.79 12.02
CA ASP A 5 12.14 18.67 11.53
C ASP A 5 11.38 17.32 11.52
N LEU A 6 10.18 17.27 12.12
CA LEU A 6 9.40 16.05 12.25
C LEU A 6 8.51 15.75 11.04
N ILE A 7 8.33 16.72 10.15
CA ILE A 7 7.47 16.62 8.96
C ILE A 7 8.24 17.15 7.75
N TYR A 8 8.27 16.39 6.67
CA TYR A 8 8.66 16.89 5.36
C TYR A 8 7.41 17.38 4.64
N ASP A 9 7.36 18.65 4.22
CA ASP A 9 6.19 19.24 3.58
C ASP A 9 6.34 19.32 2.06
N TRP A 10 5.71 18.40 1.35
CA TRP A 10 5.67 18.39 -0.11
C TRP A 10 4.84 19.52 -0.71
N ASN A 11 4.11 20.29 0.09
CA ASN A 11 3.37 21.46 -0.40
C ASN A 11 4.27 22.69 -0.59
N ASP A 12 5.42 22.76 0.08
CA ASP A 12 6.36 23.87 0.00
C ASP A 12 7.24 23.86 -1.26
N ILE A 13 7.07 22.85 -2.12
CA ILE A 13 7.86 22.73 -3.33
C ILE A 13 7.22 23.51 -4.46
N ASP A 14 7.99 24.36 -5.16
CA ASP A 14 7.53 25.15 -6.33
C ASP A 14 7.23 24.24 -7.51
N TYR A 15 6.03 24.36 -8.09
CA TYR A 15 5.51 23.43 -9.09
C TYR A 15 5.20 24.10 -10.43
N SER A 16 5.88 23.69 -11.49
CA SER A 16 5.54 24.01 -12.88
C SER A 16 5.64 22.74 -13.73
N ILE A 17 4.56 22.07 -13.99
CA ILE A 17 4.53 20.98 -14.97
C ILE A 17 3.45 21.26 -16.01
N ASP A 18 3.88 21.34 -17.27
CA ASP A 18 3.01 21.11 -18.43
C ASP A 18 2.91 19.59 -18.60
N ARG A 19 1.80 18.99 -18.16
CA ARG A 19 1.50 17.60 -18.49
C ARG A 19 0.97 17.52 -19.91
N ASP A 20 1.61 16.71 -20.73
CA ASP A 20 1.01 16.22 -21.96
C ASP A 20 -0.13 15.27 -21.57
N GLU A 21 -1.38 15.67 -21.88
CA GLU A 21 -2.58 14.85 -21.59
C GLU A 21 -2.57 13.48 -22.28
N SER A 22 -1.61 13.23 -23.19
CA SER A 22 -1.43 11.95 -23.88
C SER A 22 -0.73 10.87 -23.04
N ASP A 23 -0.21 11.20 -21.86
CA ASP A 23 0.64 10.30 -21.03
C ASP A 23 -0.12 9.63 -19.87
N HIS A 24 -1.46 9.60 -19.91
CA HIS A 24 -2.25 8.92 -18.92
C HIS A 24 -2.12 7.39 -19.04
N PRO A 25 -2.01 6.65 -17.92
CA PRO A 25 -2.02 5.20 -17.96
C PRO A 25 -3.34 4.72 -18.59
N HIS A 26 -3.24 3.81 -19.56
CA HIS A 26 -4.39 3.32 -20.32
C HIS A 26 -5.34 2.45 -19.48
N GLU A 27 -4.94 2.06 -18.28
CA GLU A 27 -5.72 1.19 -17.40
C GLU A 27 -5.55 1.65 -15.94
N LEU A 28 -6.66 2.02 -15.30
CA LEU A 28 -6.74 2.36 -13.88
C LEU A 28 -7.38 1.20 -13.12
N TRP A 29 -6.73 0.76 -12.05
CA TRP A 29 -7.25 -0.27 -11.17
C TRP A 29 -7.67 0.31 -9.83
N PHE A 30 -8.77 -0.26 -9.30
CA PHE A 30 -9.23 0.04 -7.95
C PHE A 30 -8.86 -1.11 -7.03
N ASP A 31 -8.22 -0.75 -5.90
CA ASP A 31 -7.98 -1.63 -4.77
C ASP A 31 -8.93 -1.24 -3.64
N ASP A 32 -9.82 -2.15 -3.25
CA ASP A 32 -10.86 -1.87 -2.25
C ASP A 32 -10.36 -2.21 -0.85
N GLU A 33 -10.31 -1.20 0.01
CA GLU A 33 -9.84 -1.27 1.38
C GLU A 33 -10.98 -1.35 2.42
N THR A 34 -12.22 -1.55 1.98
CA THR A 34 -13.40 -1.58 2.87
C THR A 34 -13.27 -2.63 3.97
N LEU A 35 -12.71 -3.82 3.64
CA LEU A 35 -12.59 -4.94 4.57
C LEU A 35 -11.36 -4.85 5.50
N ARG A 36 -10.46 -3.91 5.26
CA ARG A 36 -9.28 -3.68 6.09
C ARG A 36 -9.30 -2.27 6.70
N ASP A 37 -8.96 -1.23 5.95
CA ASP A 37 -8.84 0.15 6.44
C ASP A 37 -10.20 0.72 6.85
N GLY A 38 -11.23 0.45 6.06
CA GLY A 38 -12.60 0.84 6.37
C GLY A 38 -13.11 0.33 7.72
N LEU A 39 -12.61 -0.83 8.19
CA LEU A 39 -12.95 -1.39 9.49
C LEU A 39 -12.17 -0.78 10.66
N GLN A 40 -11.11 -0.05 10.40
CA GLN A 40 -10.31 0.62 11.44
C GLN A 40 -10.94 1.94 11.92
N SER A 41 -11.97 2.43 11.21
CA SER A 41 -12.73 3.59 11.66
C SER A 41 -13.41 3.33 12.99
N PRO A 42 -13.34 4.26 13.97
CA PRO A 42 -14.01 4.12 15.28
C PRO A 42 -15.53 3.98 15.19
N SER A 43 -16.14 4.43 14.10
CA SER A 43 -17.57 4.32 13.81
C SER A 43 -17.97 3.04 13.09
N ALA A 44 -17.01 2.28 12.59
CA ALA A 44 -17.28 1.04 11.89
C ALA A 44 -17.76 -0.04 12.87
N ARG A 45 -18.71 -0.86 12.40
CA ARG A 45 -19.11 -2.09 13.12
C ARG A 45 -18.38 -3.27 12.50
N ASN A 46 -17.95 -4.19 13.34
CA ASN A 46 -17.38 -5.46 12.85
C ASN A 46 -18.45 -6.25 12.10
N GLN A 47 -18.20 -6.52 10.81
CA GLN A 47 -19.09 -7.35 10.02
C GLN A 47 -18.92 -8.83 10.38
N THR A 48 -20.01 -9.57 10.24
CA THR A 48 -19.97 -11.03 10.23
C THR A 48 -19.27 -11.51 8.96
N ILE A 49 -18.78 -12.74 8.96
CA ILE A 49 -18.15 -13.31 7.76
C ILE A 49 -19.12 -13.33 6.57
N GLN A 50 -20.41 -13.59 6.80
CA GLN A 50 -21.40 -13.56 5.74
C GLN A 50 -21.55 -12.18 5.11
N GLN A 51 -21.51 -11.10 5.90
CA GLN A 51 -21.57 -9.73 5.39
C GLN A 51 -20.30 -9.37 4.61
N LYS A 52 -19.13 -9.86 5.02
CA LYS A 52 -17.87 -9.68 4.27
C LYS A 52 -17.90 -10.39 2.91
N ILE A 53 -18.43 -11.60 2.87
CA ILE A 53 -18.65 -12.37 1.63
C ILE A 53 -19.60 -11.60 0.69
N GLU A 54 -20.70 -11.06 1.20
CA GLU A 54 -21.64 -10.27 0.42
C GLU A 54 -20.96 -8.99 -0.17
N LEU A 55 -20.07 -8.35 0.59
CA LEU A 55 -19.29 -7.22 0.08
C LEU A 55 -18.35 -7.64 -1.07
N ILE A 56 -17.69 -8.78 -0.97
CA ILE A 56 -16.85 -9.33 -2.05
C ILE A 56 -17.69 -9.60 -3.31
N ASP A 57 -18.94 -10.13 -3.14
CA ASP A 57 -19.86 -10.33 -4.26
C ASP A 57 -20.19 -9.01 -4.97
N TYR A 58 -20.34 -7.92 -4.22
CA TYR A 58 -20.58 -6.60 -4.80
C TYR A 58 -19.32 -6.04 -5.47
N MET A 59 -18.13 -6.20 -4.88
CA MET A 59 -16.87 -5.77 -5.49
C MET A 59 -16.63 -6.44 -6.83
N GLU A 60 -16.82 -7.76 -6.93
CA GLU A 60 -16.72 -8.48 -8.21
C GLU A 60 -17.75 -7.97 -9.22
N LYS A 61 -19.01 -7.78 -8.81
CA LYS A 61 -20.09 -7.31 -9.69
C LYS A 61 -19.87 -5.91 -10.25
N ILE A 62 -19.27 -5.00 -9.48
CA ILE A 62 -18.97 -3.63 -9.94
C ILE A 62 -17.62 -3.52 -10.65
N GLY A 63 -16.86 -4.61 -10.73
CA GLY A 63 -15.61 -4.69 -11.47
C GLY A 63 -14.39 -4.11 -10.75
N ILE A 64 -14.34 -4.20 -9.41
CA ILE A 64 -13.12 -3.92 -8.64
C ILE A 64 -12.05 -4.95 -9.01
N GLN A 65 -10.79 -4.51 -9.16
CA GLN A 65 -9.70 -5.39 -9.59
C GLN A 65 -8.95 -6.02 -8.43
N LYS A 66 -8.80 -5.29 -7.31
CA LYS A 66 -8.08 -5.75 -6.12
C LYS A 66 -8.90 -5.52 -4.85
N VAL A 67 -8.65 -6.32 -3.82
CA VAL A 67 -9.26 -6.16 -2.50
C VAL A 67 -8.27 -6.50 -1.39
N ASP A 68 -8.15 -5.63 -0.39
CA ASP A 68 -7.48 -5.98 0.86
C ASP A 68 -8.47 -6.73 1.78
N LEU A 69 -8.19 -8.02 2.01
CA LEU A 69 -9.07 -8.91 2.80
C LEU A 69 -8.92 -8.72 4.32
N GLY A 70 -7.91 -7.97 4.76
CA GLY A 70 -7.67 -7.70 6.16
C GLY A 70 -6.22 -7.80 6.61
N LEU A 71 -6.02 -7.88 7.93
CA LEU A 71 -4.73 -7.90 8.59
C LEU A 71 -4.56 -9.25 9.33
N PRO A 72 -4.00 -10.31 8.70
CA PRO A 72 -3.95 -11.65 9.28
C PRO A 72 -3.15 -11.71 10.59
N GLY A 73 -2.13 -10.87 10.73
CA GLY A 73 -1.29 -10.80 11.93
C GLY A 73 -1.89 -10.03 13.11
N ALA A 74 -3.09 -9.45 12.98
CA ALA A 74 -3.68 -8.64 14.06
C ALA A 74 -4.31 -9.51 15.16
N VAL A 75 -5.18 -10.43 14.78
CA VAL A 75 -5.85 -11.36 15.70
C VAL A 75 -6.18 -12.67 14.98
N PRO A 76 -6.19 -13.83 15.68
CA PRO A 76 -6.36 -15.14 15.04
C PRO A 76 -7.61 -15.30 14.17
N PHE A 77 -8.76 -14.76 14.57
CA PHE A 77 -10.00 -14.89 13.81
C PHE A 77 -9.98 -14.16 12.44
N HIS A 78 -9.02 -13.25 12.21
CA HIS A 78 -8.86 -12.62 10.90
C HIS A 78 -8.41 -13.65 9.85
N ILE A 79 -7.55 -14.61 10.23
CA ILE A 79 -7.11 -15.68 9.34
C ILE A 79 -8.30 -16.53 8.91
N ASP A 80 -9.19 -16.93 9.84
CA ASP A 80 -10.39 -17.73 9.53
C ASP A 80 -11.34 -16.98 8.58
N HIS A 81 -11.49 -15.67 8.76
CA HIS A 81 -12.30 -14.85 7.87
C HIS A 81 -11.68 -14.73 6.48
N ILE A 82 -10.35 -14.48 6.39
CA ILE A 82 -9.63 -14.41 5.11
C ILE A 82 -9.74 -15.76 4.38
N ASP A 83 -9.53 -16.86 5.09
CA ASP A 83 -9.67 -18.22 4.56
C ASP A 83 -11.07 -18.47 3.97
N SER A 84 -12.11 -18.07 4.70
CA SER A 84 -13.50 -18.21 4.23
C SER A 84 -13.80 -17.36 3.00
N MET A 85 -13.27 -16.15 2.94
CA MET A 85 -13.42 -15.25 1.79
C MET A 85 -12.69 -15.80 0.56
N LEU A 86 -11.46 -16.31 0.73
CA LEU A 86 -10.70 -16.94 -0.35
C LEU A 86 -11.39 -18.19 -0.90
N ASN A 87 -11.96 -19.04 -0.03
CA ASN A 87 -12.77 -20.19 -0.44
C ASN A 87 -13.94 -19.74 -1.33
N HIS A 88 -14.71 -18.74 -0.87
CA HIS A 88 -15.85 -18.23 -1.62
C HIS A 88 -15.46 -17.67 -2.99
N MET A 89 -14.37 -16.89 -3.05
CA MET A 89 -13.83 -16.36 -4.30
C MET A 89 -13.40 -17.48 -5.26
N GLY A 90 -12.78 -18.52 -4.74
CA GLY A 90 -12.37 -19.70 -5.54
C GLY A 90 -13.56 -20.49 -6.06
N GLU A 91 -14.54 -20.83 -5.22
CA GLU A 91 -15.74 -21.59 -5.59
C GLU A 91 -16.59 -20.88 -6.66
N ASN A 92 -16.59 -19.55 -6.67
CA ASN A 92 -17.34 -18.73 -7.62
C ASN A 92 -16.52 -18.29 -8.84
N GLY A 93 -15.24 -18.60 -8.89
CA GLY A 93 -14.36 -18.24 -10.01
C GLY A 93 -14.16 -16.73 -10.20
N TYR A 94 -14.08 -15.97 -9.10
CA TYR A 94 -13.92 -14.51 -9.14
C TYR A 94 -12.56 -14.11 -9.65
N ASN A 95 -12.52 -13.03 -10.46
CA ASN A 95 -11.29 -12.43 -10.99
C ASN A 95 -10.64 -11.44 -10.03
N LEU A 96 -11.36 -11.00 -9.01
CA LEU A 96 -10.89 -10.09 -7.98
C LEU A 96 -9.58 -10.61 -7.35
N ARG A 97 -8.52 -9.80 -7.36
CA ARG A 97 -7.20 -10.18 -6.84
C ARG A 97 -7.12 -9.91 -5.34
N PRO A 98 -6.90 -10.93 -4.50
CA PRO A 98 -6.80 -10.75 -3.07
C PRO A 98 -5.44 -10.23 -2.65
N GLY A 99 -5.43 -9.31 -1.69
CA GLY A 99 -4.29 -8.87 -0.92
C GLY A 99 -4.59 -8.87 0.57
N CYS A 100 -3.57 -8.72 1.37
CA CYS A 100 -3.68 -8.51 2.81
C CYS A 100 -2.63 -7.53 3.30
N ALA A 101 -3.04 -6.59 4.15
CA ALA A 101 -2.10 -5.75 4.85
C ALA A 101 -1.29 -6.59 5.83
N VAL A 102 0.03 -6.41 5.83
CA VAL A 102 0.94 -7.08 6.76
C VAL A 102 1.98 -6.11 7.29
N ARG A 103 2.32 -6.22 8.57
CA ARG A 103 3.51 -5.52 9.06
C ARG A 103 4.74 -6.05 8.33
N THR A 104 5.69 -5.17 8.06
CA THR A 104 6.93 -5.51 7.35
C THR A 104 7.87 -6.34 8.25
N VAL A 105 7.40 -7.52 8.64
CA VAL A 105 8.17 -8.51 9.41
C VAL A 105 7.79 -9.93 8.95
N VAL A 106 8.75 -10.85 8.95
CA VAL A 106 8.58 -12.21 8.45
C VAL A 106 7.37 -12.91 9.07
N SER A 107 7.22 -12.87 10.39
CA SER A 107 6.11 -13.54 11.10
C SER A 107 4.72 -13.01 10.77
N ALA A 108 4.60 -11.83 10.15
CA ALA A 108 3.32 -11.31 9.68
C ALA A 108 3.01 -11.76 8.24
N ILE A 109 4.04 -12.19 7.50
CA ILE A 109 3.91 -12.67 6.11
C ILE A 109 3.70 -14.20 6.08
N GLU A 110 4.28 -14.95 7.03
CA GLU A 110 4.16 -16.41 7.10
C GLU A 110 2.71 -16.93 6.91
N PRO A 111 1.66 -16.33 7.54
CA PRO A 111 0.29 -16.78 7.32
C PRO A 111 -0.18 -16.68 5.87
N LEU A 112 0.36 -15.72 5.08
CA LEU A 112 0.01 -15.60 3.67
C LEU A 112 0.58 -16.74 2.83
N VAL A 113 1.78 -17.23 3.17
CA VAL A 113 2.40 -18.38 2.51
C VAL A 113 1.51 -19.62 2.68
N GLU A 114 1.00 -19.86 3.90
CA GLU A 114 0.09 -20.97 4.18
C GLU A 114 -1.26 -20.83 3.44
N LEU A 115 -1.86 -19.63 3.46
CA LEU A 115 -3.11 -19.36 2.75
C LEU A 115 -2.95 -19.48 1.23
N GLN A 116 -1.88 -18.94 0.66
CA GLN A 116 -1.59 -19.04 -0.77
C GLN A 116 -1.43 -20.50 -1.21
N ALA A 117 -0.69 -21.29 -0.45
CA ALA A 117 -0.52 -22.72 -0.72
C ALA A 117 -1.84 -23.50 -0.61
N LYS A 118 -2.68 -23.16 0.38
CA LYS A 118 -3.98 -23.82 0.59
C LYS A 118 -4.98 -23.55 -0.53
N HIS A 119 -5.03 -22.31 -1.02
CA HIS A 119 -6.01 -21.88 -2.02
C HIS A 119 -5.50 -21.93 -3.47
N GLU A 120 -4.23 -22.31 -3.68
CA GLU A 120 -3.57 -22.30 -4.98
C GLU A 120 -3.78 -20.96 -5.74
N ARG A 121 -3.78 -19.84 -4.98
CA ARG A 121 -4.09 -18.51 -5.48
C ARG A 121 -3.11 -17.50 -4.89
N GLN A 122 -2.52 -16.65 -5.74
CA GLN A 122 -1.65 -15.58 -5.28
C GLN A 122 -2.41 -14.60 -4.39
N ILE A 123 -1.78 -14.24 -3.26
CA ILE A 123 -2.28 -13.26 -2.30
C ILE A 123 -1.19 -12.19 -2.13
N GLN A 124 -1.49 -10.95 -2.52
CA GLN A 124 -0.51 -9.87 -2.41
C GLN A 124 -0.28 -9.49 -0.94
N ALA A 125 0.97 -9.39 -0.54
CA ALA A 125 1.36 -8.82 0.74
C ALA A 125 1.49 -7.30 0.61
N SER A 126 0.54 -6.54 1.16
CA SER A 126 0.66 -5.09 1.33
C SER A 126 1.51 -4.80 2.56
N ALA A 127 2.84 -4.89 2.38
CA ALA A 127 3.81 -4.81 3.47
C ALA A 127 4.06 -3.36 3.88
N PHE A 128 3.52 -2.93 5.03
CA PHE A 128 3.55 -1.55 5.45
C PHE A 128 4.56 -1.26 6.57
N LEU A 129 5.22 -0.10 6.46
CA LEU A 129 6.01 0.55 7.51
C LEU A 129 6.04 2.07 7.30
N GLY A 130 6.35 2.84 8.34
CA GLY A 130 6.41 4.30 8.24
C GLY A 130 7.85 4.81 8.16
N THR A 131 8.09 5.77 7.27
CA THR A 131 9.40 6.44 7.10
C THR A 131 9.38 7.90 7.51
N SER A 132 8.21 8.50 7.80
CA SER A 132 8.15 9.91 8.17
C SER A 132 8.94 10.22 9.45
N PRO A 133 9.52 11.41 9.57
CA PRO A 133 10.28 11.81 10.75
C PRO A 133 9.51 11.66 12.06
N ILE A 134 8.20 11.92 12.03
CA ILE A 134 7.34 11.75 13.21
C ILE A 134 7.20 10.26 13.60
N ARG A 135 7.11 9.35 12.64
CA ARG A 135 7.08 7.89 12.90
C ARG A 135 8.41 7.41 13.46
N GLN A 136 9.52 7.82 12.85
CA GLN A 136 10.86 7.49 13.36
C GLN A 136 11.05 7.98 14.81
N PHE A 137 10.59 9.19 15.11
CA PHE A 137 10.65 9.75 16.46
C PHE A 137 9.78 8.96 17.44
N ALA A 138 8.52 8.69 17.09
CA ALA A 138 7.56 8.02 17.98
C ALA A 138 7.95 6.56 18.28
N GLU A 139 8.48 5.85 17.29
CA GLU A 139 8.90 4.44 17.42
C GLU A 139 10.35 4.28 17.89
N GLY A 140 11.12 5.35 17.94
CA GLY A 140 12.56 5.30 18.22
C GLY A 140 13.34 4.53 17.14
N TRP A 141 12.88 4.58 15.89
CA TRP A 141 13.50 3.88 14.78
C TRP A 141 14.49 4.76 14.03
N THR A 142 15.54 4.15 13.52
CA THR A 142 16.49 4.77 12.59
C THR A 142 16.24 4.24 11.18
N MET A 143 16.68 4.98 10.16
CA MET A 143 16.63 4.50 8.78
C MET A 143 17.35 3.17 8.59
N GLY A 144 18.48 2.96 9.27
CA GLY A 144 19.17 1.66 9.25
C GLY A 144 18.28 0.50 9.70
N ARG A 145 17.49 0.67 10.78
CA ARG A 145 16.55 -0.32 11.26
C ARG A 145 15.38 -0.52 10.28
N ILE A 146 14.86 0.56 9.73
CA ILE A 146 13.78 0.52 8.72
C ILE A 146 14.24 -0.29 7.51
N MET A 147 15.43 -0.01 6.99
CA MET A 147 16.01 -0.73 5.84
C MET A 147 16.22 -2.21 6.14
N GLU A 148 16.84 -2.55 7.27
CA GLU A 148 17.06 -3.94 7.65
C GLU A 148 15.75 -4.72 7.78
N THR A 149 14.71 -4.08 8.36
CA THR A 149 13.39 -4.67 8.53
C THR A 149 12.71 -4.90 7.17
N ALA A 150 12.75 -3.91 6.28
CA ALA A 150 12.21 -3.99 4.94
C ALA A 150 12.91 -5.09 4.12
N GLU A 151 14.24 -5.12 4.11
CA GLU A 151 15.02 -6.11 3.38
C GLU A 151 14.66 -7.55 3.78
N LYS A 152 14.62 -7.83 5.07
CA LYS A 152 14.27 -9.18 5.57
C LYS A 152 12.87 -9.61 5.15
N ALA A 153 11.89 -8.72 5.28
CA ALA A 153 10.49 -9.03 5.01
C ALA A 153 10.22 -9.20 3.51
N VAL A 154 10.73 -8.27 2.68
CA VAL A 154 10.55 -8.33 1.22
C VAL A 154 11.27 -9.56 0.65
N THR A 155 12.52 -9.81 1.06
CA THR A 155 13.25 -11.00 0.61
C THR A 155 12.50 -12.28 0.96
N PHE A 156 12.01 -12.40 2.21
CA PHE A 156 11.23 -13.57 2.63
C PHE A 156 9.96 -13.77 1.78
N ALA A 157 9.20 -12.69 1.51
CA ALA A 157 8.00 -12.77 0.69
C ALA A 157 8.31 -13.25 -0.73
N VAL A 158 9.30 -12.64 -1.37
CA VAL A 158 9.72 -12.97 -2.76
C VAL A 158 10.26 -14.40 -2.85
N GLU A 159 11.06 -14.86 -1.88
CA GLU A 159 11.55 -16.25 -1.81
C GLU A 159 10.44 -17.30 -1.64
N ASN A 160 9.26 -16.89 -1.17
CA ASN A 160 8.08 -17.74 -1.02
C ASN A 160 6.99 -17.47 -2.08
N ASP A 161 7.34 -16.84 -3.20
CA ASP A 161 6.43 -16.51 -4.32
C ASP A 161 5.21 -15.66 -3.91
N ILE A 162 5.32 -14.86 -2.84
CA ILE A 162 4.30 -13.91 -2.42
C ILE A 162 4.52 -12.59 -3.15
N PRO A 163 3.56 -12.11 -3.97
CA PRO A 163 3.62 -10.79 -4.56
C PRO A 163 3.67 -9.70 -3.49
N VAL A 164 4.53 -8.70 -3.66
CA VAL A 164 4.74 -7.65 -2.66
C VAL A 164 4.33 -6.29 -3.18
N MET A 165 3.31 -5.68 -2.56
CA MET A 165 3.12 -4.24 -2.60
C MET A 165 3.80 -3.63 -1.38
N PHE A 166 4.88 -2.87 -1.61
CA PHE A 166 5.58 -2.21 -0.52
C PHE A 166 4.93 -0.86 -0.19
N VAL A 167 4.46 -0.71 1.04
CA VAL A 167 3.64 0.42 1.48
C VAL A 167 4.40 1.27 2.49
N THR A 168 4.57 2.58 2.24
CA THR A 168 5.05 3.47 3.28
C THR A 168 3.89 4.26 3.89
N GLU A 169 3.59 3.99 5.16
CA GLU A 169 2.68 4.85 5.92
C GLU A 169 3.23 6.27 5.95
N ASP A 170 2.34 7.25 5.81
CA ASP A 170 2.69 8.65 5.99
C ASP A 170 3.75 9.15 4.99
N THR A 171 3.70 8.62 3.76
CA THR A 171 4.65 8.97 2.69
C THR A 171 4.66 10.46 2.43
N THR A 172 3.50 11.11 2.46
CA THR A 172 3.33 12.53 2.15
C THR A 172 4.00 13.48 3.15
N ARG A 173 4.50 12.96 4.28
CA ARG A 173 5.29 13.71 5.27
C ARG A 173 6.71 13.14 5.47
N SER A 174 7.11 12.22 4.61
CA SER A 174 8.45 11.61 4.63
C SER A 174 9.44 12.42 3.78
N LYS A 175 10.73 12.35 4.12
CA LYS A 175 11.79 13.03 3.36
C LYS A 175 12.06 12.32 2.03
N PRO A 176 12.34 13.05 0.94
CA PRO A 176 12.59 12.46 -0.36
C PRO A 176 13.69 11.39 -0.38
N GLU A 177 14.79 11.64 0.32
CA GLU A 177 15.93 10.73 0.38
C GLU A 177 15.56 9.41 1.06
N GLU A 178 14.73 9.46 2.11
CA GLU A 178 14.27 8.29 2.85
C GLU A 178 13.25 7.49 2.05
N ILE A 179 12.32 8.17 1.36
CA ILE A 179 11.39 7.57 0.40
C ILE A 179 12.17 6.84 -0.71
N LYS A 180 13.13 7.55 -1.34
CA LYS A 180 13.95 7.00 -2.42
C LYS A 180 14.71 5.76 -1.96
N GLN A 181 15.34 5.83 -0.79
CA GLN A 181 16.12 4.73 -0.26
C GLN A 181 15.28 3.47 -0.02
N VAL A 182 14.11 3.60 0.61
CA VAL A 182 13.34 2.43 1.01
C VAL A 182 12.55 1.82 -0.16
N TYR A 183 11.93 2.63 -1.02
CA TYR A 183 11.21 2.09 -2.16
C TYR A 183 12.14 1.51 -3.22
N ALA A 184 13.23 2.22 -3.58
CA ALA A 184 14.18 1.69 -4.55
C ALA A 184 14.73 0.34 -4.09
N ARG A 185 15.03 0.20 -2.80
CA ARG A 185 15.52 -1.06 -2.25
C ARG A 185 14.46 -2.16 -2.25
N ALA A 186 13.22 -1.85 -1.90
CA ALA A 186 12.12 -2.83 -1.95
C ALA A 186 11.89 -3.35 -3.39
N ILE A 187 11.90 -2.46 -4.37
CA ILE A 187 11.79 -2.80 -5.80
C ILE A 187 12.98 -3.65 -6.26
N GLU A 188 14.20 -3.27 -5.91
CA GLU A 188 15.42 -4.04 -6.22
C GLU A 188 15.35 -5.47 -5.67
N LEU A 189 14.73 -5.66 -4.51
CA LEU A 189 14.54 -6.97 -3.88
C LEU A 189 13.40 -7.79 -4.48
N GLY A 190 12.61 -7.20 -5.38
CA GLY A 190 11.55 -7.90 -6.11
C GLY A 190 10.11 -7.51 -5.73
N ALA A 191 9.91 -6.40 -5.00
CA ALA A 191 8.55 -5.85 -4.89
C ALA A 191 8.05 -5.46 -6.28
N ASP A 192 6.85 -5.90 -6.64
CA ASP A 192 6.21 -5.67 -7.94
C ASP A 192 5.37 -4.39 -7.97
N SER A 193 5.02 -3.90 -6.80
CA SER A 193 4.26 -2.67 -6.64
C SER A 193 4.66 -1.88 -5.39
N ILE A 194 4.35 -0.60 -5.41
CA ILE A 194 4.52 0.31 -4.27
C ILE A 194 3.22 1.09 -4.03
N CYS A 195 2.95 1.43 -2.77
CA CYS A 195 1.80 2.26 -2.41
C CYS A 195 2.24 3.52 -1.67
N VAL A 196 1.87 4.67 -2.22
CA VAL A 196 2.13 6.00 -1.67
C VAL A 196 0.93 6.43 -0.84
N CYS A 197 1.12 6.62 0.48
CA CYS A 197 0.02 6.88 1.41
C CYS A 197 0.00 8.32 1.91
N ASP A 198 -1.17 8.95 1.79
CA ASP A 198 -1.53 10.19 2.49
C ASP A 198 -2.33 9.86 3.75
N THR A 199 -1.67 9.21 4.69
CA THR A 199 -2.28 8.61 5.91
C THR A 199 -3.05 9.61 6.77
N CYS A 200 -2.65 10.89 6.75
CA CYS A 200 -3.29 11.95 7.54
C CYS A 200 -4.09 12.95 6.69
N GLY A 201 -4.28 12.70 5.39
CA GLY A 201 -4.91 13.66 4.49
C GLY A 201 -4.17 14.99 4.43
N HIS A 202 -2.83 14.97 4.55
CA HIS A 202 -1.99 16.16 4.73
C HIS A 202 -1.72 16.89 3.43
N VAL A 203 -1.44 16.15 2.35
CA VAL A 203 -0.97 16.71 1.09
C VAL A 203 -2.07 17.43 0.31
N THR A 204 -1.68 18.40 -0.51
CA THR A 204 -2.56 19.04 -1.50
C THR A 204 -2.44 18.35 -2.86
N PRO A 205 -3.40 18.57 -3.81
CA PRO A 205 -3.29 17.98 -5.16
C PRO A 205 -1.97 18.28 -5.88
N ASN A 206 -1.40 19.48 -5.70
CA ASN A 206 -0.09 19.81 -6.26
C ASN A 206 1.05 19.00 -5.61
N GLY A 207 1.00 18.81 -4.30
CA GLY A 207 1.96 17.98 -3.60
C GLY A 207 1.90 16.52 -4.03
N VAL A 208 0.68 15.99 -4.31
CA VAL A 208 0.49 14.64 -4.87
C VAL A 208 1.22 14.47 -6.19
N ARG A 209 0.97 15.39 -7.14
CA ARG A 209 1.63 15.33 -8.46
C ARG A 209 3.15 15.33 -8.34
N LYS A 210 3.70 16.23 -7.51
CA LYS A 210 5.15 16.31 -7.30
C LYS A 210 5.75 15.06 -6.67
N LEU A 211 5.05 14.51 -5.68
CA LEU A 211 5.49 13.28 -5.02
C LEU A 211 5.49 12.11 -6.01
N LEU A 212 4.44 11.96 -6.80
CA LEU A 212 4.36 10.88 -7.80
C LEU A 212 5.35 11.07 -8.94
N GLU A 213 5.58 12.30 -9.39
CA GLU A 213 6.65 12.62 -10.34
C GLU A 213 8.03 12.21 -9.78
N PHE A 214 8.33 12.58 -8.54
CA PHE A 214 9.56 12.16 -7.87
C PHE A 214 9.68 10.62 -7.80
N ILE A 215 8.59 9.92 -7.47
CA ILE A 215 8.57 8.45 -7.46
C ILE A 215 8.94 7.90 -8.85
N GLN A 216 8.33 8.42 -9.88
CA GLN A 216 8.51 7.93 -11.25
C GLN A 216 9.86 8.28 -11.87
N GLU A 217 10.40 9.46 -11.58
CA GLU A 217 11.62 9.98 -12.21
C GLU A 217 12.89 9.69 -11.41
N GLU A 218 12.76 9.57 -10.09
CA GLU A 218 13.92 9.44 -9.21
C GLU A 218 13.96 8.11 -8.46
N VAL A 219 12.80 7.63 -7.95
CA VAL A 219 12.77 6.46 -7.07
C VAL A 219 12.85 5.16 -7.88
N ILE A 220 11.93 4.97 -8.83
CA ILE A 220 11.89 3.73 -9.64
C ILE A 220 13.19 3.56 -10.44
N PRO A 221 13.72 4.57 -11.13
CA PRO A 221 15.00 4.43 -11.83
C PRO A 221 16.19 4.09 -10.91
N ALA A 222 16.18 4.55 -9.67
CA ALA A 222 17.24 4.23 -8.70
C ALA A 222 17.29 2.73 -8.33
N SER A 223 16.19 2.00 -8.49
CA SER A 223 16.15 0.54 -8.29
C SER A 223 16.78 -0.27 -9.45
N GLY A 224 17.08 0.36 -10.57
CA GLY A 224 17.55 -0.31 -11.79
C GLY A 224 16.44 -0.99 -12.62
N VAL A 225 15.19 -0.92 -12.17
CA VAL A 225 14.02 -1.48 -12.87
C VAL A 225 13.37 -0.42 -13.75
N LYS A 226 12.74 -0.83 -14.86
CA LYS A 226 12.04 0.12 -15.73
C LYS A 226 10.72 0.55 -15.12
N ARG A 227 10.42 1.85 -15.23
CA ARG A 227 9.19 2.48 -14.72
C ARG A 227 7.91 1.68 -15.00
N ARG A 228 7.73 1.20 -16.21
CA ARG A 228 6.53 0.44 -16.64
C ARG A 228 6.39 -0.96 -16.05
N GLU A 229 7.42 -1.43 -15.34
CA GLU A 229 7.45 -2.75 -14.72
C GLU A 229 7.01 -2.70 -13.25
N ILE A 230 6.79 -1.49 -12.71
CA ILE A 230 6.36 -1.27 -11.32
C ILE A 230 5.00 -0.60 -11.31
N GLU A 231 4.06 -1.22 -10.62
CA GLU A 231 2.75 -0.63 -10.34
C GLU A 231 2.88 0.38 -9.19
N VAL A 232 2.36 1.59 -9.39
CA VAL A 232 2.32 2.64 -8.36
C VAL A 232 0.89 2.84 -7.91
N ASN A 233 0.62 2.59 -6.65
CA ASN A 233 -0.67 2.77 -6.01
C ASN A 233 -0.70 4.07 -5.20
N TRP A 234 -1.86 4.72 -5.16
CA TRP A 234 -2.14 5.87 -4.32
C TRP A 234 -3.22 5.53 -3.30
N GLN A 235 -2.96 5.76 -2.01
CA GLN A 235 -3.95 5.65 -0.94
C GLN A 235 -4.08 7.01 -0.24
N GLY A 236 -5.24 7.67 -0.39
CA GLY A 236 -5.48 9.00 0.17
C GLY A 236 -6.62 9.01 1.18
N HIS A 237 -6.34 9.45 2.41
CA HIS A 237 -7.32 9.62 3.46
C HIS A 237 -8.11 10.94 3.33
N GLN A 238 -9.30 10.98 3.91
CA GLN A 238 -10.28 12.06 3.76
C GLN A 238 -10.30 13.04 4.96
N ASP A 239 -9.31 13.00 5.85
CA ASP A 239 -9.29 13.76 7.11
C ASP A 239 -9.45 15.27 6.93
N ARG A 240 -8.93 15.83 5.84
CA ARG A 240 -9.06 17.26 5.51
C ARG A 240 -10.02 17.52 4.33
N GLY A 241 -10.78 16.52 3.92
CA GLY A 241 -11.72 16.65 2.82
C GLY A 241 -11.09 16.67 1.42
N LEU A 242 -9.80 16.31 1.29
CA LEU A 242 -9.07 16.36 0.03
C LEU A 242 -8.87 14.97 -0.62
N GLY A 243 -9.30 13.88 0.00
CA GLY A 243 -9.03 12.53 -0.49
C GLY A 243 -9.41 12.31 -1.96
N VAL A 244 -10.63 12.70 -2.36
CA VAL A 244 -11.07 12.58 -3.76
C VAL A 244 -10.25 13.48 -4.69
N ALA A 245 -10.00 14.74 -4.31
CA ALA A 245 -9.21 15.67 -5.11
C ALA A 245 -7.76 15.20 -5.28
N ASN A 246 -7.18 14.64 -4.22
CA ASN A 246 -5.84 14.09 -4.25
C ASN A 246 -5.77 12.80 -5.09
N THR A 247 -6.79 11.93 -5.04
CA THR A 247 -6.86 10.75 -5.90
C THR A 247 -6.93 11.12 -7.38
N LEU A 248 -7.77 12.12 -7.73
CA LEU A 248 -7.81 12.65 -9.11
C LEU A 248 -6.50 13.31 -9.54
N ALA A 249 -5.73 13.87 -8.60
CA ALA A 249 -4.42 14.45 -8.90
C ALA A 249 -3.31 13.39 -9.01
N ALA A 250 -3.52 12.22 -8.45
CA ALA A 250 -2.61 11.08 -8.54
C ALA A 250 -2.73 10.35 -9.89
N TYR A 251 -3.91 10.41 -10.49
CA TYR A 251 -4.19 9.92 -11.85
C TYR A 251 -3.68 10.91 -12.90
#